data_dafa614a8ce150ec849a367484c01a3a
#
_entry.id   dafa614a8ce150ec849a367484c01a3a
#
_cell.length_a   1.000
_cell.length_b   1.000
_cell.length_c   1.000
_cell.angle_alpha   90.00
_cell.angle_beta   90.00
_cell.angle_gamma   90.00
#
_symmetry.space_group_name_H-M   'P 1'
#
loop_
_entity.id
_entity.type
_entity.pdbx_description
1 polymer ?
#
loop_
_entity_poly.entity_id
_entity_poly.type
_entity_poly.pdbx_seq_one_letter_code
_entity_poly.pdbx_strand_id
1 'polypeptide(L)'
;SCAGAFLDTTLSTIGSVIFDYGCGRGDDVSLLKKSGYKNVFGWDPHFFPDSKKLSKADFVTLSFVLNVIEDKDERSKTLLEAYSISSKALIFSVMLDSQNTLQYAIPYNDGYISSISTFQKYYSPAEIEEYIYALLKIHPLKLANGVYIIFKDEFLQQDYLFKKQIGLLAQTVKQDTSFENDFYSTELVSQFADLILS
;
A
#
# COMPACT_ATOMS: atom_id res chain seq x y z
N SER A 1 6.34 4.33 -2.39
CA SER A 1 6.04 2.99 -2.92
C SER A 1 5.23 2.19 -1.91
N CYS A 2 4.58 1.12 -2.36
CA CYS A 2 3.87 0.19 -1.48
C CYS A 2 4.81 -0.43 -0.45
N ALA A 3 6.07 -0.68 -0.79
CA ALA A 3 7.07 -1.20 0.14
C ALA A 3 7.22 -0.31 1.38
N GLY A 4 7.12 1.02 1.23
CA GLY A 4 7.16 1.95 2.37
C GLY A 4 6.05 1.74 3.41
N ALA A 5 4.89 1.22 3.01
CA ALA A 5 3.79 0.94 3.93
C ALA A 5 4.12 -0.18 4.93
N PHE A 6 5.02 -1.11 4.57
CA PHE A 6 5.46 -2.19 5.45
C PHE A 6 6.53 -1.75 6.46
N LEU A 7 7.19 -0.64 6.23
CA LEU A 7 8.14 -0.07 7.20
C LEU A 7 7.42 0.51 8.41
N ASP A 8 6.12 0.76 8.29
CA ASP A 8 5.23 0.99 9.43
C ASP A 8 4.85 -0.37 10.04
N THR A 9 5.45 -0.71 11.18
CA THR A 9 5.32 -2.01 11.87
C THR A 9 3.90 -2.35 12.31
N THR A 10 2.95 -1.43 12.19
CA THR A 10 1.54 -1.65 12.53
C THR A 10 0.81 -2.54 11.52
N LEU A 11 1.30 -2.63 10.27
CA LEU A 11 0.61 -3.35 9.21
C LEU A 11 0.94 -4.83 9.18
N SER A 12 2.22 -5.19 9.32
CA SER A 12 2.67 -6.57 9.13
C SER A 12 3.79 -6.96 10.09
N THR A 13 3.94 -8.26 10.33
CA THR A 13 5.07 -8.83 11.05
C THR A 13 6.15 -9.31 10.08
N ILE A 14 7.40 -9.40 10.54
CA ILE A 14 8.54 -9.90 9.75
C ILE A 14 8.29 -11.31 9.17
N GLY A 15 7.40 -12.11 9.80
CA GLY A 15 7.01 -13.44 9.33
C GLY A 15 5.94 -13.47 8.24
N SER A 16 5.31 -12.34 7.93
CA SER A 16 4.26 -12.27 6.91
C SER A 16 4.77 -12.60 5.52
N VAL A 17 3.93 -13.28 4.73
CA VAL A 17 4.20 -13.54 3.31
C VAL A 17 3.76 -12.32 2.50
N ILE A 18 4.69 -11.73 1.76
CA ILE A 18 4.46 -10.54 0.92
C ILE A 18 4.73 -10.91 -0.53
N PHE A 19 3.80 -10.56 -1.41
CA PHE A 19 3.92 -10.80 -2.84
C PHE A 19 3.78 -9.50 -3.63
N ASP A 20 4.81 -9.15 -4.41
CA ASP A 20 4.83 -7.96 -5.26
C ASP A 20 4.36 -8.33 -6.68
N TYR A 21 3.14 -7.95 -7.00
CA TYR A 21 2.50 -8.20 -8.29
C TYR A 21 2.84 -7.08 -9.27
N GLY A 22 3.56 -7.42 -10.35
CA GLY A 22 4.16 -6.44 -11.24
C GLY A 22 5.42 -5.81 -10.64
N CYS A 23 6.31 -6.65 -10.09
CA CYS A 23 7.49 -6.21 -9.33
C CYS A 23 8.59 -5.56 -10.20
N GLY A 24 8.41 -5.47 -11.51
CA GLY A 24 9.42 -4.98 -12.42
C GLY A 24 10.74 -5.73 -12.24
N ARG A 25 11.83 -5.03 -11.99
CA ARG A 25 13.16 -5.62 -11.73
C ARG A 25 13.36 -6.12 -10.30
N GLY A 26 12.36 -6.01 -9.44
CA GLY A 26 12.38 -6.53 -8.07
C GLY A 26 13.04 -5.61 -7.04
N ASP A 27 13.07 -4.31 -7.27
CA ASP A 27 13.68 -3.34 -6.36
C ASP A 27 12.94 -3.29 -5.01
N ASP A 28 11.60 -3.25 -5.01
CA ASP A 28 10.78 -3.26 -3.80
C ASP A 28 10.92 -4.60 -3.05
N VAL A 29 11.00 -5.74 -3.76
CA VAL A 29 11.28 -7.07 -3.18
C VAL A 29 12.65 -7.07 -2.47
N SER A 30 13.67 -6.50 -3.12
CA SER A 30 15.01 -6.41 -2.57
C SER A 30 15.07 -5.49 -1.34
N LEU A 31 14.36 -4.37 -1.37
CA LEU A 31 14.25 -3.43 -0.26
C LEU A 31 13.62 -4.10 0.97
N LEU A 32 12.48 -4.78 0.79
CA LEU A 32 11.79 -5.47 1.88
C LEU A 32 12.66 -6.59 2.49
N LYS A 33 13.35 -7.36 1.66
CA LYS A 33 14.30 -8.38 2.15
C LYS A 33 15.43 -7.78 2.97
N LYS A 34 16.01 -6.65 2.55
CA LYS A 34 17.03 -5.91 3.31
C LYS A 34 16.49 -5.35 4.62
N SER A 35 15.19 -5.02 4.68
CA SER A 35 14.51 -4.55 5.89
C SER A 35 14.10 -5.69 6.85
N GLY A 36 14.50 -6.95 6.56
CA GLY A 36 14.30 -8.10 7.45
C GLY A 36 13.11 -8.99 7.12
N TYR A 37 12.29 -8.65 6.14
CA TYR A 37 11.20 -9.53 5.68
C TYR A 37 11.78 -10.71 4.91
N LYS A 38 11.53 -11.96 5.40
CA LYS A 38 12.13 -13.17 4.82
C LYS A 38 11.28 -13.77 3.70
N ASN A 39 9.96 -13.64 3.78
CA ASN A 39 9.01 -14.28 2.90
C ASN A 39 8.48 -13.28 1.86
N VAL A 40 9.37 -12.71 1.06
CA VAL A 40 9.02 -11.73 0.02
C VAL A 40 9.29 -12.33 -1.35
N PHE A 41 8.27 -12.32 -2.20
CA PHE A 41 8.30 -12.85 -3.57
C PHE A 41 7.80 -11.79 -4.53
N GLY A 42 8.10 -11.96 -5.82
CA GLY A 42 7.60 -11.05 -6.85
C GLY A 42 7.37 -11.79 -8.15
N TRP A 43 6.44 -11.26 -8.93
CA TRP A 43 6.16 -11.68 -10.30
C TRP A 43 5.99 -10.45 -11.19
N ASP A 44 6.46 -10.57 -12.42
CA ASP A 44 6.32 -9.54 -13.44
C ASP A 44 6.24 -10.21 -14.82
N PRO A 45 5.30 -9.83 -15.70
CA PRO A 45 5.11 -10.49 -17.00
C PRO A 45 6.31 -10.37 -17.92
N HIS A 46 7.16 -9.35 -17.76
CA HIS A 46 8.33 -9.12 -18.60
C HIS A 46 9.63 -9.61 -17.98
N PHE A 47 9.85 -9.35 -16.69
CA PHE A 47 11.11 -9.62 -16.02
C PHE A 47 11.13 -10.98 -15.32
N PHE A 48 9.98 -11.45 -14.82
CA PHE A 48 9.83 -12.71 -14.08
C PHE A 48 8.54 -13.42 -14.47
N PRO A 49 8.40 -13.90 -15.74
CA PRO A 49 7.12 -14.33 -16.33
C PRO A 49 6.59 -15.69 -15.84
N ASP A 50 7.27 -16.35 -14.91
CA ASP A 50 6.84 -17.65 -14.42
C ASP A 50 5.55 -17.54 -13.58
N SER A 51 4.40 -17.69 -14.23
CA SER A 51 3.09 -17.60 -13.59
C SER A 51 2.81 -18.68 -12.53
N LYS A 52 3.61 -19.78 -12.51
CA LYS A 52 3.53 -20.80 -11.45
C LYS A 52 3.96 -20.28 -10.10
N LYS A 53 4.63 -19.14 -10.06
CA LYS A 53 5.01 -18.45 -8.82
C LYS A 53 3.89 -17.57 -8.25
N LEU A 54 2.80 -17.35 -8.98
CA LEU A 54 1.61 -16.68 -8.46
C LEU A 54 1.01 -17.54 -7.34
N SER A 55 1.22 -17.17 -6.12
CA SER A 55 0.76 -17.89 -4.93
C SER A 55 0.04 -16.95 -3.97
N LYS A 56 -0.85 -17.52 -3.14
CA LYS A 56 -1.49 -16.76 -2.06
C LYS A 56 -0.44 -16.20 -1.10
N ALA A 57 -0.64 -14.95 -0.71
CA ALA A 57 0.20 -14.24 0.23
C ALA A 57 -0.66 -13.54 1.30
N ASP A 58 -0.08 -13.20 2.44
CA ASP A 58 -0.76 -12.39 3.44
C ASP A 58 -1.08 -11.01 2.87
N PHE A 59 -0.07 -10.37 2.31
CA PHE A 59 -0.15 -9.06 1.68
C PHE A 59 0.32 -9.15 0.23
N VAL A 60 -0.42 -8.49 -0.64
CA VAL A 60 -0.01 -8.29 -2.05
C VAL A 60 0.23 -6.82 -2.27
N THR A 61 1.31 -6.47 -2.97
CA THR A 61 1.57 -5.11 -3.45
C THR A 61 1.32 -5.00 -4.94
N LEU A 62 0.83 -3.84 -5.37
CA LEU A 62 0.59 -3.47 -6.76
C LEU A 62 1.11 -2.04 -6.97
N SER A 63 2.44 -1.89 -7.13
CA SER A 63 3.12 -0.60 -7.13
C SER A 63 3.15 0.02 -8.52
N PHE A 64 2.33 1.05 -8.77
CA PHE A 64 2.25 1.81 -10.02
C PHE A 64 1.91 0.99 -11.28
N VAL A 65 1.42 -0.24 -11.11
CA VAL A 65 1.06 -1.12 -12.24
C VAL A 65 -0.17 -0.61 -12.98
N LEU A 66 -1.19 -0.14 -12.25
CA LEU A 66 -2.44 0.36 -12.83
C LEU A 66 -2.25 1.60 -13.71
N ASN A 67 -1.12 2.30 -13.57
CA ASN A 67 -0.81 3.48 -14.36
C ASN A 67 -0.34 3.16 -15.77
N VAL A 68 0.30 2.01 -15.98
CA VAL A 68 0.99 1.65 -17.22
C VAL A 68 0.19 0.71 -18.11
N ILE A 69 -0.90 0.16 -17.62
CA ILE A 69 -1.79 -0.70 -18.40
C ILE A 69 -2.79 0.18 -19.16
N GLU A 70 -2.71 0.18 -20.49
CA GLU A 70 -3.56 0.99 -21.36
C GLU A 70 -4.99 0.43 -21.43
N ASP A 71 -5.12 -0.88 -21.61
CA ASP A 71 -6.42 -1.54 -21.71
C ASP A 71 -7.13 -1.57 -20.36
N LYS A 72 -8.39 -1.07 -20.34
CA LYS A 72 -9.19 -0.95 -19.11
C LYS A 72 -9.59 -2.30 -18.53
N ASP A 73 -9.86 -3.27 -19.38
CA ASP A 73 -10.30 -4.60 -18.95
C ASP A 73 -9.10 -5.36 -18.38
N GLU A 74 -7.93 -5.26 -19.02
CA GLU A 74 -6.68 -5.79 -18.50
C GLU A 74 -6.31 -5.15 -17.16
N ARG A 75 -6.48 -3.83 -17.02
CA ARG A 75 -6.24 -3.09 -15.77
C ARG A 75 -7.15 -3.60 -14.64
N SER A 76 -8.45 -3.78 -14.96
CA SER A 76 -9.42 -4.29 -14.00
C SER A 76 -9.12 -5.73 -13.61
N LYS A 77 -8.78 -6.58 -14.58
CA LYS A 77 -8.39 -7.97 -14.36
C LYS A 77 -7.14 -8.07 -13.47
N THR A 78 -6.13 -7.27 -13.76
CA THR A 78 -4.89 -7.21 -12.96
C THR A 78 -5.17 -6.86 -11.50
N LEU A 79 -6.02 -5.86 -11.24
CA LEU A 79 -6.41 -5.50 -9.88
C LEU A 79 -7.16 -6.64 -9.18
N LEU A 80 -8.12 -7.26 -9.86
CA LEU A 80 -8.91 -8.37 -9.31
C LEU A 80 -8.05 -9.60 -9.02
N GLU A 81 -7.10 -9.93 -9.90
CA GLU A 81 -6.15 -11.04 -9.69
C GLU A 81 -5.25 -10.76 -8.48
N ALA A 82 -4.62 -9.57 -8.40
CA ALA A 82 -3.80 -9.17 -7.27
C ALA A 82 -4.60 -9.22 -5.95
N TYR A 83 -5.83 -8.71 -5.96
CA TYR A 83 -6.72 -8.80 -4.80
C TYR A 83 -7.06 -10.25 -4.46
N SER A 84 -7.32 -11.12 -5.43
CA SER A 84 -7.75 -12.51 -5.19
C SER A 84 -6.68 -13.37 -4.50
N ILE A 85 -5.39 -13.11 -4.76
CA ILE A 85 -4.28 -13.85 -4.16
C ILE A 85 -3.85 -13.30 -2.78
N SER A 86 -4.33 -12.12 -2.37
CA SER A 86 -4.11 -11.62 -1.02
C SER A 86 -5.03 -12.31 -0.02
N SER A 87 -4.54 -12.70 1.15
CA SER A 87 -5.35 -13.28 2.23
C SER A 87 -5.73 -12.27 3.32
N LYS A 88 -4.93 -11.21 3.52
CA LYS A 88 -5.18 -10.16 4.50
C LYS A 88 -5.48 -8.80 3.86
N ALA A 89 -4.62 -8.34 2.95
CA ALA A 89 -4.83 -7.06 2.28
C ALA A 89 -4.07 -6.94 0.96
N LEU A 90 -4.62 -6.13 0.04
CA LEU A 90 -3.95 -5.58 -1.12
C LEU A 90 -3.52 -4.15 -0.82
N ILE A 91 -2.23 -3.84 -1.02
CA ILE A 91 -1.70 -2.49 -0.98
C ILE A 91 -1.35 -2.09 -2.40
N PHE A 92 -1.86 -0.95 -2.85
CA PHE A 92 -1.56 -0.49 -4.19
C PHE A 92 -1.16 0.99 -4.19
N SER A 93 -0.36 1.36 -5.16
CA SER A 93 -0.02 2.76 -5.41
C SER A 93 -0.31 3.15 -6.85
N VAL A 94 -0.75 4.40 -7.00
CA VAL A 94 -1.02 5.02 -8.29
C VAL A 94 -0.37 6.40 -8.38
N MET A 95 -0.01 6.80 -9.58
CA MET A 95 0.38 8.17 -9.87
C MET A 95 -0.86 9.04 -9.92
N LEU A 96 -0.88 10.05 -9.06
CA LEU A 96 -1.95 11.04 -9.06
C LEU A 96 -1.70 12.13 -10.11
N ASP A 97 -2.78 12.71 -10.61
CA ASP A 97 -2.73 13.87 -11.47
C ASP A 97 -2.13 15.08 -10.72
N SER A 98 -1.36 15.86 -11.44
CA SER A 98 -0.86 17.15 -10.98
C SER A 98 -0.63 18.07 -12.18
N GLN A 99 -0.67 19.36 -11.97
CA GLN A 99 -0.39 20.31 -13.04
C GLN A 99 0.99 20.08 -13.68
N ASN A 100 1.98 19.70 -12.88
CA ASN A 100 3.35 19.42 -13.37
C ASN A 100 3.44 18.14 -14.20
N THR A 101 2.70 17.09 -13.84
CA THR A 101 2.71 15.81 -14.59
C THR A 101 1.98 15.91 -15.92
N LEU A 102 0.96 16.76 -16.02
CA LEU A 102 0.14 16.89 -17.21
C LEU A 102 0.70 17.89 -18.23
N GLN A 103 1.63 18.75 -17.85
CA GLN A 103 2.13 19.84 -18.68
C GLN A 103 2.72 19.39 -20.03
N TYR A 104 3.33 18.19 -20.07
CA TYR A 104 3.99 17.65 -21.28
C TYR A 104 3.36 16.33 -21.75
N ALA A 105 2.23 15.93 -21.17
CA ALA A 105 1.57 14.69 -21.49
C ALA A 105 0.54 14.91 -22.63
N ILE A 106 0.55 14.03 -23.61
CA ILE A 106 -0.37 14.08 -24.75
C ILE A 106 -1.59 13.22 -24.38
N PRO A 107 -2.82 13.78 -24.32
CA PRO A 107 -4.03 13.02 -24.04
C PRO A 107 -4.20 11.84 -24.99
N TYR A 108 -4.49 10.67 -24.48
CA TYR A 108 -4.68 9.45 -25.23
C TYR A 108 -5.59 8.48 -24.49
N ASN A 109 -6.69 8.06 -25.10
CA ASN A 109 -7.73 7.23 -24.49
C ASN A 109 -8.19 7.81 -23.13
N ASP A 110 -8.10 7.06 -22.04
CA ASP A 110 -8.40 7.50 -20.69
C ASP A 110 -7.15 7.90 -19.88
N GLY A 111 -6.04 8.13 -20.58
CA GLY A 111 -4.77 8.50 -19.99
C GLY A 111 -3.97 9.42 -20.92
N TYR A 112 -2.68 9.21 -20.97
CA TYR A 112 -1.72 10.07 -21.68
C TYR A 112 -0.58 9.25 -22.28
N ILE A 113 0.01 9.77 -23.33
CA ILE A 113 1.32 9.32 -23.83
C ILE A 113 2.40 10.22 -23.24
N SER A 114 3.38 9.61 -22.59
CA SER A 114 4.53 10.30 -22.00
C SER A 114 5.53 10.73 -23.07
N SER A 115 6.50 11.58 -22.70
CA SER A 115 7.58 12.02 -23.58
C SER A 115 8.46 10.89 -24.14
N ILE A 116 8.45 9.72 -23.52
CA ILE A 116 9.15 8.51 -23.99
C ILE A 116 8.21 7.53 -24.70
N SER A 117 7.05 8.01 -25.17
CA SER A 117 6.07 7.24 -25.95
C SER A 117 5.48 6.02 -25.21
N THR A 118 5.32 6.11 -23.90
CA THR A 118 4.65 5.09 -23.10
C THR A 118 3.31 5.60 -22.58
N PHE A 119 2.32 4.71 -22.49
CA PHE A 119 1.03 5.03 -21.87
C PHE A 119 1.20 5.27 -20.36
N GLN A 120 0.50 6.29 -19.86
CA GLN A 120 0.41 6.62 -18.43
C GLN A 120 -1.00 7.08 -18.07
N LYS A 121 -1.62 6.41 -17.12
CA LYS A 121 -2.84 6.86 -16.47
C LYS A 121 -2.49 7.61 -15.19
N TYR A 122 -2.94 8.86 -15.09
CA TYR A 122 -2.91 9.63 -13.85
C TYR A 122 -4.32 9.65 -13.29
N TYR A 123 -4.46 9.44 -11.99
CA TYR A 123 -5.75 9.36 -11.31
C TYR A 123 -5.97 10.58 -10.43
N SER A 124 -7.19 11.09 -10.37
CA SER A 124 -7.60 11.88 -9.21
C SER A 124 -7.87 10.94 -8.02
N PRO A 125 -7.77 11.44 -6.77
CA PRO A 125 -8.12 10.62 -5.59
C PRO A 125 -9.53 10.05 -5.67
N ALA A 126 -10.51 10.84 -6.10
CA ALA A 126 -11.89 10.40 -6.23
C ALA A 126 -12.05 9.32 -7.32
N GLU A 127 -11.41 9.51 -8.48
CA GLU A 127 -11.47 8.55 -9.58
C GLU A 127 -10.94 7.16 -9.19
N ILE A 128 -9.79 7.10 -8.50
CA ILE A 128 -9.24 5.79 -8.08
C ILE A 128 -10.11 5.12 -7.01
N GLU A 129 -10.65 5.87 -6.07
CA GLU A 129 -11.54 5.35 -5.04
C GLU A 129 -12.85 4.81 -5.63
N GLU A 130 -13.46 5.55 -6.57
CA GLU A 130 -14.66 5.11 -7.31
C GLU A 130 -14.36 3.87 -8.17
N TYR A 131 -13.23 3.83 -8.85
CA TYR A 131 -12.80 2.69 -9.66
C TYR A 131 -12.66 1.42 -8.81
N ILE A 132 -12.03 1.50 -7.66
CA ILE A 132 -11.90 0.38 -6.72
C ILE A 132 -13.28 -0.06 -6.21
N TYR A 133 -14.11 0.90 -5.80
CA TYR A 133 -15.46 0.58 -5.31
C TYR A 133 -16.34 -0.06 -6.40
N ALA A 134 -16.25 0.39 -7.64
CA ALA A 134 -16.99 -0.20 -8.75
C ALA A 134 -16.66 -1.69 -8.95
N LEU A 135 -15.38 -2.07 -8.80
CA LEU A 135 -14.90 -3.43 -9.00
C LEU A 135 -15.10 -4.34 -7.78
N LEU A 136 -14.78 -3.87 -6.59
CA LEU A 136 -14.69 -4.69 -5.37
C LEU A 136 -15.83 -4.46 -4.39
N LYS A 137 -16.61 -3.39 -4.54
CA LYS A 137 -17.62 -2.92 -3.57
C LYS A 137 -17.04 -2.64 -2.17
N ILE A 138 -15.76 -2.27 -2.12
CA ILE A 138 -15.00 -1.93 -0.92
C ILE A 138 -14.35 -0.57 -1.14
N HIS A 139 -14.45 0.32 -0.14
CA HIS A 139 -13.72 1.57 -0.17
C HIS A 139 -12.27 1.34 0.30
N PRO A 140 -11.27 1.73 -0.50
CA PRO A 140 -9.88 1.60 -0.08
C PRO A 140 -9.56 2.62 1.02
N LEU A 141 -8.73 2.23 1.98
CA LEU A 141 -8.19 3.15 2.99
C LEU A 141 -6.92 3.83 2.46
N LYS A 142 -6.88 5.14 2.53
CA LYS A 142 -5.71 5.91 2.12
C LYS A 142 -4.62 5.83 3.19
N LEU A 143 -3.43 5.35 2.81
CA LEU A 143 -2.24 5.28 3.67
C LEU A 143 -1.36 6.53 3.52
N ALA A 144 -1.17 6.97 2.27
CA ALA A 144 -0.38 8.13 1.91
C ALA A 144 -0.89 8.71 0.58
N ASN A 145 -0.26 9.76 0.07
CA ASN A 145 -0.62 10.33 -1.20
C ASN A 145 -0.38 9.31 -2.34
N GLY A 146 -1.45 8.89 -3.03
CA GLY A 146 -1.40 7.88 -4.06
C GLY A 146 -1.14 6.44 -3.57
N VAL A 147 -1.18 6.17 -2.26
CA VAL A 147 -1.00 4.84 -1.68
C VAL A 147 -2.24 4.45 -0.88
N TYR A 148 -2.78 3.29 -1.18
CA TYR A 148 -4.04 2.79 -0.62
C TYR A 148 -3.91 1.34 -0.18
N ILE A 149 -4.79 0.92 0.73
CA ILE A 149 -4.92 -0.47 1.19
C ILE A 149 -6.39 -0.90 1.15
N ILE A 150 -6.61 -2.15 0.75
CA ILE A 150 -7.91 -2.81 0.76
C ILE A 150 -7.77 -4.06 1.62
N PHE A 151 -8.41 -4.06 2.77
CA PHE A 151 -8.43 -5.22 3.65
C PHE A 151 -9.43 -6.28 3.15
N LYS A 152 -9.12 -7.56 3.41
CA LYS A 152 -10.02 -8.69 3.12
C LYS A 152 -11.13 -8.83 4.15
N ASP A 153 -10.91 -8.28 5.31
CA ASP A 153 -11.70 -8.49 6.50
C ASP A 153 -11.82 -7.17 7.28
N GLU A 154 -13.02 -6.83 7.72
CA GLU A 154 -13.30 -5.60 8.45
C GLU A 154 -12.59 -5.60 9.83
N PHE A 155 -12.46 -6.76 10.46
CA PHE A 155 -11.75 -6.87 11.74
C PHE A 155 -10.28 -6.50 11.60
N LEU A 156 -9.60 -6.98 10.54
CA LEU A 156 -8.21 -6.60 10.25
C LEU A 156 -8.06 -5.09 9.98
N GLN A 157 -9.04 -4.50 9.31
CA GLN A 157 -9.06 -3.06 9.08
C GLN A 157 -9.21 -2.29 10.39
N GLN A 158 -10.14 -2.69 11.26
CA GLN A 158 -10.35 -2.05 12.56
C GLN A 158 -9.14 -2.20 13.48
N ASP A 159 -8.54 -3.39 13.56
CA ASP A 159 -7.30 -3.63 14.31
C ASP A 159 -6.16 -2.72 13.84
N TYR A 160 -5.98 -2.59 12.52
CA TYR A 160 -4.99 -1.68 11.96
C TYR A 160 -5.26 -0.22 12.33
N LEU A 161 -6.49 0.26 12.18
CA LEU A 161 -6.87 1.64 12.52
C LEU A 161 -6.66 1.92 14.01
N PHE A 162 -7.02 1.00 14.87
CA PHE A 162 -6.84 1.10 16.32
C PHE A 162 -5.35 1.19 16.70
N LYS A 163 -4.51 0.30 16.16
CA LYS A 163 -3.06 0.33 16.39
C LYS A 163 -2.42 1.63 15.90
N LYS A 164 -2.85 2.12 14.73
CA LYS A 164 -2.38 3.40 14.18
C LYS A 164 -2.76 4.58 15.07
N GLN A 165 -3.98 4.59 15.60
CA GLN A 165 -4.44 5.64 16.53
C GLN A 165 -3.65 5.64 17.83
N ILE A 166 -3.40 4.48 18.43
CA ILE A 166 -2.55 4.36 19.62
C ILE A 166 -1.13 4.85 19.35
N GLY A 167 -0.54 4.47 18.22
CA GLY A 167 0.79 4.93 17.84
C GLY A 167 0.88 6.45 17.71
N LEU A 168 -0.13 7.09 17.14
CA LEU A 168 -0.21 8.56 17.06
C LEU A 168 -0.33 9.20 18.43
N LEU A 169 -1.19 8.68 19.32
CA LEU A 169 -1.34 9.17 20.68
C LEU A 169 -0.02 9.07 21.48
N ALA A 170 0.68 7.93 21.35
CA ALA A 170 1.98 7.74 22.02
C ALA A 170 3.06 8.71 21.49
N GLN A 171 3.04 9.08 20.22
CA GLN A 171 3.95 10.09 19.66
C GLN A 171 3.61 11.50 20.17
N THR A 172 2.34 11.86 20.25
CA THR A 172 1.89 13.17 20.76
C THR A 172 2.31 13.33 22.22
N VAL A 173 2.08 12.32 23.06
CA VAL A 173 2.48 12.34 24.48
C VAL A 173 4.01 12.49 24.61
N LYS A 174 4.82 11.84 23.78
CA LYS A 174 6.28 12.00 23.80
C LYS A 174 6.76 13.41 23.40
N GLN A 175 6.02 14.09 22.53
CA GLN A 175 6.32 15.47 22.14
C GLN A 175 5.92 16.48 23.22
N ASP A 176 4.81 16.27 23.90
CA ASP A 176 4.36 17.14 25.01
C ASP A 176 5.22 16.99 26.26
N THR A 177 5.81 15.84 26.52
CA THR A 177 6.76 15.64 27.64
C THR A 177 8.12 16.30 27.43
N SER A 178 8.38 16.94 26.28
CA SER A 178 9.55 17.82 26.09
C SER A 178 9.37 19.22 26.73
N PHE A 179 8.15 19.55 27.14
CA PHE A 179 7.81 20.76 27.89
C PHE A 179 7.16 20.33 29.21
N GLU A 180 7.90 20.45 30.30
CA GLU A 180 7.53 20.25 31.71
C GLU A 180 7.69 18.81 32.27
N ASN A 181 8.61 18.76 33.24
CA ASN A 181 8.76 17.72 34.25
C ASN A 181 7.51 17.67 35.15
N ASP A 182 6.49 16.92 34.76
CA ASP A 182 5.43 16.55 35.69
C ASP A 182 5.34 15.02 35.83
N PHE A 183 5.68 14.58 37.03
CA PHE A 183 5.90 13.19 37.46
C PHE A 183 4.71 12.24 37.30
N TYR A 184 3.52 12.75 36.97
CA TYR A 184 2.28 11.96 36.88
C TYR A 184 1.95 11.44 35.49
N SER A 185 2.55 11.96 34.41
CA SER A 185 2.19 11.57 33.05
C SER A 185 2.87 10.28 32.58
N THR A 186 4.08 10.00 33.09
CA THR A 186 4.91 8.87 32.64
C THR A 186 4.41 7.53 33.19
N GLU A 187 3.87 7.53 34.40
CA GLU A 187 3.40 6.32 35.08
C GLU A 187 2.05 5.82 34.52
N LEU A 188 1.15 6.73 34.16
CA LEU A 188 -0.12 6.41 33.52
C LEU A 188 0.08 5.83 32.12
N VAL A 189 0.97 6.38 31.33
CA VAL A 189 1.27 5.90 29.97
C VAL A 189 1.94 4.52 30.01
N SER A 190 2.82 4.27 31.00
CA SER A 190 3.42 2.95 31.20
C SER A 190 2.38 1.89 31.59
N GLN A 191 1.47 2.21 32.50
CA GLN A 191 0.40 1.30 32.94
C GLN A 191 -0.56 0.97 31.79
N PHE A 192 -0.90 1.92 30.91
CA PHE A 192 -1.73 1.66 29.75
C PHE A 192 -0.98 0.85 28.67
N ALA A 193 0.31 1.07 28.46
CA ALA A 193 1.12 0.28 27.52
C ALA A 193 1.23 -1.18 27.96
N ASP A 194 1.43 -1.44 29.25
CA ASP A 194 1.54 -2.80 29.80
C ASP A 194 0.18 -3.55 29.78
N LEU A 195 -0.95 -2.83 29.88
CA LEU A 195 -2.29 -3.42 29.83
C LEU A 195 -2.70 -3.84 28.39
N ILE A 196 -2.08 -3.25 27.37
CA ILE A 196 -2.39 -3.49 25.95
C ILE A 196 -1.47 -4.56 25.36
N LEU A 197 -0.29 -4.80 25.99
CA LEU A 197 0.71 -5.76 25.52
C LEU A 197 0.63 -7.12 26.26
N SER A 198 -0.21 -7.25 27.25
CA SER A 198 -0.53 -8.51 27.97
C SER A 198 -1.74 -9.20 27.35
#